data_d73b418b1b4ba73f94dcc3b2b90f0529
#
_entry.id   d73b418b1b4ba73f94dcc3b2b90f0529
#
_cell.length_a   1.000
_cell.length_b   1.000
_cell.length_c   1.000
_cell.angle_alpha   90.00
_cell.angle_beta   90.00
_cell.angle_gamma   90.00
#
_symmetry.space_group_name_H-M   'P 1'
#
loop_
_entity.id
_entity.type
_entity.pdbx_description
1 polymer ?
#
loop_
_entity_poly.entity_id
_entity_poly.type
_entity_poly.pdbx_seq_one_letter_code
_entity_poly.pdbx_strand_id
1 'polypeptide(L)'
;MARVAVLHNTLDFQGGADVVCLSVCAALQAEHAVTLYTVSETDPGGLAARFGIDLDTTALDVRMPTGADPLARLLSAVAPAVGPQLALRSVLLRRTVGGELGAFDLVVSTANEVSLPTPSVQYVHYPQFRTHRLPDGDGGGLNRVWSRLAAPRPDDLGDGTALLANSAWTAGVTETVYGVRPSVLHPPVDPIEGRRAWDERRDGIVVVGRLAPDKRIRDAIRIVDGVRARGHDLSLHVVGAAPRAYRRYVRRVESMADERPYVTVERDAPRARLEELLCTHKYGLNCKPEEHFGMSVAEYVASGMVAFAPDSGGQREVLDGRENRLFGSVEEAVDLIAAAAAADDPPALPPDRFGSERFRRGIRDAVARAL
;
A
#
# COMPACT_ATOMS: atom_id res chain seq x y z
N MET A 1 -2.49 -29.36 -10.53
CA MET A 1 -2.74 -28.61 -9.28
C MET A 1 -1.48 -28.69 -8.43
N ALA A 2 -0.74 -27.58 -8.31
CA ALA A 2 0.50 -27.50 -7.52
C ALA A 2 0.19 -27.12 -6.06
N ARG A 3 1.14 -27.43 -5.15
CA ARG A 3 1.11 -26.96 -3.77
C ARG A 3 1.93 -25.66 -3.70
N VAL A 4 1.27 -24.56 -3.35
CA VAL A 4 1.89 -23.23 -3.31
C VAL A 4 1.91 -22.70 -1.88
N ALA A 5 3.09 -22.37 -1.37
CA ALA A 5 3.22 -21.65 -0.10
C ALA A 5 3.22 -20.13 -0.37
N VAL A 6 2.34 -19.38 0.29
CA VAL A 6 2.34 -17.91 0.27
C VAL A 6 2.90 -17.42 1.60
N LEU A 7 3.94 -16.60 1.56
CA LEU A 7 4.59 -16.04 2.74
C LEU A 7 4.24 -14.57 2.88
N HIS A 8 3.69 -14.18 4.03
CA HIS A 8 3.39 -12.79 4.38
C HIS A 8 3.77 -12.48 5.82
N ASN A 9 4.46 -11.37 6.05
CA ASN A 9 5.01 -11.06 7.38
C ASN A 9 3.93 -10.90 8.44
N THR A 10 2.84 -10.19 8.13
CA THR A 10 1.73 -9.93 9.04
C THR A 10 0.56 -9.26 8.30
N LEU A 11 -0.65 -9.59 8.70
CA LEU A 11 -1.90 -8.96 8.25
C LEU A 11 -2.39 -7.87 9.23
N ASP A 12 -1.60 -7.56 10.27
CA ASP A 12 -2.04 -6.67 11.37
C ASP A 12 -2.11 -5.19 10.96
N PHE A 13 -1.53 -4.81 9.81
CA PHE A 13 -1.58 -3.42 9.33
C PHE A 13 -2.87 -3.06 8.63
N GLN A 14 -3.57 -4.06 8.12
CA GLN A 14 -4.82 -3.89 7.39
C GLN A 14 -4.69 -2.82 6.28
N GLY A 15 -3.59 -2.89 5.54
CA GLY A 15 -3.20 -1.92 4.52
C GLY A 15 -2.99 -2.53 3.14
N GLY A 16 -2.42 -1.73 2.21
CA GLY A 16 -2.24 -2.14 0.82
C GLY A 16 -1.42 -3.41 0.60
N ALA A 17 -0.43 -3.70 1.48
CA ALA A 17 0.35 -4.94 1.40
C ALA A 17 -0.50 -6.17 1.72
N ASP A 18 -1.43 -6.03 2.68
CA ASP A 18 -2.34 -7.11 3.07
C ASP A 18 -3.38 -7.37 1.98
N VAL A 19 -3.88 -6.31 1.32
CA VAL A 19 -4.73 -6.41 0.11
C VAL A 19 -4.01 -7.24 -0.98
N VAL A 20 -2.73 -6.95 -1.25
CA VAL A 20 -1.94 -7.71 -2.22
C VAL A 20 -1.81 -9.18 -1.80
N CYS A 21 -1.48 -9.47 -0.54
CA CYS A 21 -1.35 -10.83 -0.04
C CYS A 21 -2.64 -11.63 -0.24
N LEU A 22 -3.77 -11.10 0.21
CA LEU A 22 -5.06 -11.77 0.09
C LEU A 22 -5.51 -11.93 -1.36
N SER A 23 -5.21 -10.93 -2.22
CA SER A 23 -5.48 -11.01 -3.66
C SER A 23 -4.62 -12.06 -4.36
N VAL A 24 -3.38 -12.28 -3.91
CA VAL A 24 -2.52 -13.39 -4.38
C VAL A 24 -3.12 -14.73 -3.98
N CYS A 25 -3.52 -14.90 -2.70
CA CYS A 25 -4.17 -16.13 -2.25
C CYS A 25 -5.44 -16.42 -3.06
N ALA A 26 -6.31 -15.42 -3.23
CA ALA A 26 -7.54 -15.53 -4.02
C ALA A 26 -7.28 -15.87 -5.50
N ALA A 27 -6.23 -15.29 -6.10
CA ALA A 27 -5.86 -15.57 -7.48
C ALA A 27 -5.39 -17.02 -7.70
N LEU A 28 -4.68 -17.60 -6.71
CA LEU A 28 -4.02 -18.89 -6.85
C LEU A 28 -4.88 -20.07 -6.39
N GLN A 29 -5.78 -19.88 -5.43
CA GLN A 29 -6.61 -20.96 -4.87
C GLN A 29 -7.56 -21.60 -5.91
N ALA A 30 -7.88 -20.89 -7.00
CA ALA A 30 -8.71 -21.44 -8.08
C ALA A 30 -8.02 -22.61 -8.83
N GLU A 31 -6.69 -22.64 -8.86
CA GLU A 31 -5.91 -23.58 -9.68
C GLU A 31 -4.91 -24.42 -8.87
N HIS A 32 -4.61 -24.01 -7.62
CA HIS A 32 -3.58 -24.60 -6.78
C HIS A 32 -4.06 -24.84 -5.35
N ALA A 33 -3.38 -25.72 -4.60
CA ALA A 33 -3.54 -25.84 -3.16
C ALA A 33 -2.67 -24.79 -2.48
N VAL A 34 -3.29 -23.79 -1.84
CA VAL A 34 -2.60 -22.62 -1.25
C VAL A 34 -2.53 -22.73 0.26
N THR A 35 -1.31 -22.59 0.79
CA THR A 35 -1.07 -22.46 2.24
C THR A 35 -0.47 -21.07 2.50
N LEU A 36 -1.15 -20.25 3.31
CA LEU A 36 -0.66 -18.94 3.77
C LEU A 36 0.10 -19.09 5.09
N TYR A 37 1.38 -18.71 5.09
CA TYR A 37 2.19 -18.58 6.30
C TYR A 37 2.30 -17.10 6.70
N THR A 38 1.89 -16.77 7.92
CA THR A 38 1.97 -15.39 8.44
C THR A 38 2.21 -15.38 9.95
N VAL A 39 2.85 -14.30 10.46
CA VAL A 39 3.05 -14.05 11.89
C VAL A 39 2.03 -12.99 12.32
N SER A 40 0.74 -13.36 12.30
CA SER A 40 -0.39 -12.45 12.54
C SER A 40 -1.54 -13.21 13.19
N GLU A 41 -2.27 -12.53 14.09
CA GLU A 41 -3.52 -13.04 14.66
C GLU A 41 -4.77 -12.55 13.90
N THR A 42 -4.58 -11.66 12.91
CA THR A 42 -5.68 -11.13 12.10
C THR A 42 -6.28 -12.25 11.25
N ASP A 43 -7.60 -12.41 11.32
CA ASP A 43 -8.35 -13.34 10.49
C ASP A 43 -8.31 -12.91 9.01
N PRO A 44 -7.74 -13.74 8.11
CA PRO A 44 -7.66 -13.41 6.68
C PRO A 44 -9.03 -13.28 6.04
N GLY A 45 -10.03 -14.09 6.45
CA GLY A 45 -11.37 -14.08 5.88
C GLY A 45 -12.12 -12.77 6.19
N GLY A 46 -12.12 -12.37 7.46
CA GLY A 46 -12.71 -11.09 7.87
C GLY A 46 -12.03 -9.89 7.23
N LEU A 47 -10.70 -9.97 7.05
CA LEU A 47 -9.96 -8.91 6.37
C LEU A 47 -10.25 -8.87 4.86
N ALA A 48 -10.34 -10.03 4.20
CA ALA A 48 -10.71 -10.15 2.79
C ALA A 48 -12.10 -9.57 2.53
N ALA A 49 -13.08 -9.94 3.36
CA ALA A 49 -14.43 -9.41 3.28
C ALA A 49 -14.47 -7.87 3.43
N ARG A 50 -13.67 -7.32 4.36
CA ARG A 50 -13.54 -5.87 4.54
C ARG A 50 -12.99 -5.15 3.32
N PHE A 51 -12.12 -5.79 2.55
CA PHE A 51 -11.53 -5.23 1.33
C PHE A 51 -12.28 -5.63 0.05
N GLY A 52 -13.38 -6.36 0.16
CA GLY A 52 -14.15 -6.84 -1.00
C GLY A 52 -13.39 -7.88 -1.84
N ILE A 53 -12.45 -8.63 -1.23
CA ILE A 53 -11.68 -9.69 -1.89
C ILE A 53 -12.46 -11.00 -1.77
N ASP A 54 -12.78 -11.62 -2.90
CA ASP A 54 -13.41 -12.93 -2.95
C ASP A 54 -12.37 -14.01 -2.66
N LEU A 55 -12.24 -14.36 -1.37
CA LEU A 55 -11.31 -15.34 -0.83
C LEU A 55 -12.10 -16.52 -0.25
N ASP A 56 -11.92 -17.70 -0.81
CA ASP A 56 -12.46 -18.94 -0.23
C ASP A 56 -11.61 -19.36 0.98
N THR A 57 -12.09 -19.05 2.17
CA THR A 57 -11.43 -19.40 3.42
C THR A 57 -11.44 -20.89 3.74
N THR A 58 -12.31 -21.68 3.10
CA THR A 58 -12.37 -23.12 3.30
C THR A 58 -11.32 -23.86 2.46
N ALA A 59 -10.89 -23.27 1.36
CA ALA A 59 -9.83 -23.77 0.49
C ALA A 59 -8.43 -23.24 0.86
N LEU A 60 -8.35 -22.22 1.74
CA LEU A 60 -7.09 -21.62 2.18
C LEU A 60 -6.62 -22.25 3.50
N ASP A 61 -5.48 -22.95 3.46
CA ASP A 61 -4.80 -23.39 4.68
C ASP A 61 -3.98 -22.23 5.25
N VAL A 62 -4.28 -21.80 6.49
CA VAL A 62 -3.57 -20.68 7.15
C VAL A 62 -2.74 -21.21 8.28
N ARG A 63 -1.44 -20.96 8.23
CA ARG A 63 -0.49 -21.46 9.23
C ARG A 63 0.30 -20.34 9.87
N MET A 64 0.34 -20.37 11.17
CA MET A 64 1.33 -19.62 11.93
C MET A 64 2.55 -20.53 12.17
N PRO A 65 3.78 -20.04 11.96
CA PRO A 65 4.97 -20.84 12.22
C PRO A 65 5.01 -21.41 13.64
N THR A 66 5.39 -22.67 13.79
CA THR A 66 5.43 -23.38 15.09
C THR A 66 6.20 -22.60 16.14
N GLY A 67 5.59 -22.35 17.31
CA GLY A 67 6.17 -21.57 18.42
C GLY A 67 6.16 -20.06 18.20
N ALA A 68 5.59 -19.55 17.12
CA ALA A 68 5.48 -18.11 16.86
C ALA A 68 4.26 -17.46 17.54
N ASP A 69 3.25 -18.21 17.97
CA ASP A 69 2.03 -17.68 18.57
C ASP A 69 2.25 -16.70 19.74
N PRO A 70 3.07 -17.04 20.80
CA PRO A 70 3.29 -16.09 21.90
C PRO A 70 4.04 -14.84 21.43
N LEU A 71 4.95 -15.00 20.46
CA LEU A 71 5.75 -13.93 19.94
C LEU A 71 4.93 -13.06 18.97
N ALA A 72 4.04 -13.63 18.18
CA ALA A 72 3.10 -12.90 17.33
C ALA A 72 2.20 -12.01 18.19
N ARG A 73 1.63 -12.54 19.28
CA ARG A 73 0.85 -11.76 20.26
C ARG A 73 1.64 -10.61 20.85
N LEU A 74 2.87 -10.88 21.28
CA LEU A 74 3.75 -9.84 21.81
C LEU A 74 4.06 -8.77 20.76
N LEU A 75 4.43 -9.17 19.55
CA LEU A 75 4.75 -8.24 18.46
C LEU A 75 3.52 -7.40 18.05
N SER A 76 2.35 -8.00 17.99
CA SER A 76 1.10 -7.27 17.68
C SER A 76 0.73 -6.31 18.81
N ALA A 77 0.91 -6.71 20.08
CA ALA A 77 0.65 -5.85 21.24
C ALA A 77 1.61 -4.65 21.33
N VAL A 78 2.90 -4.82 20.96
CA VAL A 78 3.89 -3.73 21.04
C VAL A 78 4.03 -2.92 19.74
N ALA A 79 3.54 -3.42 18.62
CA ALA A 79 3.62 -2.74 17.32
C ALA A 79 3.11 -1.28 17.32
N PRO A 80 2.05 -0.92 18.06
CA PRO A 80 1.61 0.46 18.18
C PRO A 80 2.65 1.42 18.79
N ALA A 81 3.58 0.89 19.59
CA ALA A 81 4.59 1.67 20.30
C ALA A 81 5.95 1.67 19.61
N VAL A 82 6.37 0.53 19.05
CA VAL A 82 7.74 0.33 18.52
C VAL A 82 7.77 0.11 17.01
N GLY A 83 6.60 0.16 16.37
CA GLY A 83 6.46 -0.13 14.93
C GLY A 83 6.38 -1.63 14.61
N PRO A 84 6.20 -1.95 13.33
CA PRO A 84 5.79 -3.28 12.87
C PRO A 84 6.84 -4.39 13.01
N GLN A 85 8.10 -4.06 13.25
CA GLN A 85 9.21 -5.00 13.38
C GLN A 85 9.28 -6.00 12.19
N LEU A 86 9.06 -5.52 10.96
CA LEU A 86 8.96 -6.37 9.76
C LEU A 86 10.20 -7.24 9.55
N ALA A 87 11.40 -6.69 9.76
CA ALA A 87 12.64 -7.44 9.62
C ALA A 87 12.70 -8.64 10.60
N LEU A 88 12.28 -8.45 11.85
CA LEU A 88 12.19 -9.55 12.81
C LEU A 88 11.16 -10.59 12.39
N ARG A 89 9.97 -10.16 11.96
CA ARG A 89 8.91 -11.05 11.46
C ARG A 89 9.38 -11.85 10.23
N SER A 90 10.11 -11.23 9.31
CA SER A 90 10.71 -11.92 8.15
C SER A 90 11.74 -12.98 8.56
N VAL A 91 12.60 -12.68 9.54
CA VAL A 91 13.59 -13.66 10.06
C VAL A 91 12.87 -14.84 10.72
N LEU A 92 11.84 -14.57 11.53
CA LEU A 92 11.04 -15.61 12.18
C LEU A 92 10.34 -16.47 11.15
N LEU A 93 9.61 -15.86 10.22
CA LEU A 93 8.90 -16.56 9.15
C LEU A 93 9.85 -17.49 8.39
N ARG A 94 10.98 -16.97 7.92
CA ARG A 94 11.98 -17.76 7.17
C ARG A 94 12.57 -18.91 7.99
N ARG A 95 12.93 -18.69 9.26
CA ARG A 95 13.54 -19.73 10.11
C ARG A 95 12.59 -20.86 10.46
N THR A 96 11.33 -20.53 10.71
CA THR A 96 10.34 -21.50 11.17
C THR A 96 9.71 -22.28 10.02
N VAL A 97 9.54 -21.65 8.85
CA VAL A 97 8.94 -22.28 7.67
C VAL A 97 9.98 -22.97 6.79
N GLY A 98 11.26 -22.61 6.90
CA GLY A 98 12.34 -23.07 6.00
C GLY A 98 12.43 -24.58 5.84
N GLY A 99 12.15 -25.37 6.91
CA GLY A 99 12.12 -26.84 6.85
C GLY A 99 10.90 -27.41 6.15
N GLU A 100 9.80 -26.66 6.06
CA GLU A 100 8.55 -27.12 5.45
C GLU A 100 8.45 -26.75 3.96
N LEU A 101 9.20 -25.71 3.51
CA LEU A 101 9.09 -25.18 2.14
C LEU A 101 9.44 -26.20 1.07
N GLY A 102 10.29 -27.20 1.36
CA GLY A 102 10.62 -28.30 0.45
C GLY A 102 9.43 -29.22 0.12
N ALA A 103 8.31 -29.09 0.85
CA ALA A 103 7.09 -29.82 0.55
C ALA A 103 6.20 -29.14 -0.50
N PHE A 104 6.51 -27.91 -0.89
CA PHE A 104 5.77 -27.14 -1.87
C PHE A 104 6.45 -27.12 -3.23
N ASP A 105 5.63 -27.05 -4.28
CA ASP A 105 6.14 -26.99 -5.64
C ASP A 105 6.62 -25.59 -6.02
N LEU A 106 6.07 -24.54 -5.35
CA LEU A 106 6.43 -23.13 -5.50
C LEU A 106 6.24 -22.35 -4.21
N VAL A 107 7.09 -21.38 -3.98
CA VAL A 107 6.96 -20.40 -2.89
C VAL A 107 6.69 -19.02 -3.46
N VAL A 108 5.61 -18.37 -2.99
CA VAL A 108 5.27 -16.98 -3.32
C VAL A 108 5.46 -16.11 -2.09
N SER A 109 6.27 -15.06 -2.17
CA SER A 109 6.43 -14.08 -1.09
C SER A 109 5.70 -12.78 -1.42
N THR A 110 4.85 -12.33 -0.51
CA THR A 110 4.32 -10.97 -0.48
C THR A 110 4.88 -10.16 0.69
N ALA A 111 5.99 -10.66 1.27
CA ALA A 111 6.69 -10.10 2.43
C ALA A 111 7.90 -9.26 2.03
N ASN A 112 7.90 -8.66 0.85
CA ASN A 112 9.04 -8.04 0.19
C ASN A 112 10.15 -9.05 -0.18
N GLU A 113 11.38 -8.54 -0.34
CA GLU A 113 12.54 -9.33 -0.71
C GLU A 113 12.98 -10.26 0.43
N VAL A 114 13.09 -11.54 0.15
CA VAL A 114 13.57 -12.55 1.10
C VAL A 114 14.43 -13.60 0.39
N SER A 115 15.36 -14.22 1.13
CA SER A 115 16.09 -15.40 0.63
C SER A 115 15.19 -16.63 0.76
N LEU A 116 14.76 -17.20 -0.37
CA LEU A 116 13.88 -18.36 -0.47
C LEU A 116 14.56 -19.48 -1.26
N PRO A 117 14.16 -20.76 -1.03
CA PRO A 117 14.46 -21.81 -1.98
C PRO A 117 13.78 -21.53 -3.33
N THR A 118 14.39 -21.97 -4.40
CA THR A 118 13.85 -21.86 -5.76
C THR A 118 13.06 -23.12 -6.12
N PRO A 119 12.04 -23.03 -7.00
CA PRO A 119 11.54 -21.82 -7.64
C PRO A 119 10.71 -20.93 -6.70
N SER A 120 10.74 -19.62 -6.93
CA SER A 120 9.97 -18.66 -6.14
C SER A 120 9.47 -17.47 -6.95
N VAL A 121 8.34 -16.87 -6.49
CA VAL A 121 7.84 -15.57 -6.96
C VAL A 121 7.83 -14.62 -5.77
N GLN A 122 8.39 -13.42 -5.92
CA GLN A 122 8.45 -12.45 -4.84
C GLN A 122 7.87 -11.11 -5.27
N TYR A 123 6.90 -10.61 -4.50
CA TYR A 123 6.29 -9.31 -4.70
C TYR A 123 6.89 -8.29 -3.73
N VAL A 124 7.64 -7.34 -4.27
CA VAL A 124 8.34 -6.31 -3.53
C VAL A 124 7.48 -5.04 -3.46
N HIS A 125 7.02 -4.70 -2.27
CA HIS A 125 6.33 -3.43 -2.02
C HIS A 125 7.30 -2.27 -1.92
N TYR A 126 8.45 -2.51 -1.30
CA TYR A 126 9.60 -1.62 -1.20
C TYR A 126 10.77 -2.39 -0.58
N PRO A 127 12.02 -2.21 -1.06
CA PRO A 127 13.19 -2.85 -0.47
C PRO A 127 13.39 -2.39 0.97
N GLN A 128 13.25 -3.32 1.94
CA GLN A 128 13.22 -2.94 3.37
C GLN A 128 14.50 -3.25 4.11
N PHE A 129 15.32 -4.20 3.61
CA PHE A 129 16.39 -4.75 4.43
C PHE A 129 17.77 -4.20 4.09
N ARG A 130 17.97 -3.62 2.91
CA ARG A 130 19.22 -2.96 2.49
C ARG A 130 19.09 -1.45 2.26
N THR A 131 18.11 -0.82 2.84
CA THR A 131 17.86 0.63 2.69
C THR A 131 19.03 1.51 3.13
N HIS A 132 19.95 0.98 3.98
CA HIS A 132 21.22 1.66 4.31
C HIS A 132 22.12 1.94 3.08
N ARG A 133 21.81 1.38 1.93
CA ARG A 133 22.45 1.70 0.63
C ARG A 133 21.79 2.88 -0.08
N LEU A 134 20.65 3.34 0.41
CA LEU A 134 19.98 4.52 -0.10
C LEU A 134 20.43 5.77 0.68
N PRO A 135 20.52 6.94 0.03
CA PRO A 135 20.98 8.18 0.68
C PRO A 135 20.21 8.54 1.95
N ASP A 136 18.88 8.29 1.96
CA ASP A 136 17.97 8.61 3.05
C ASP A 136 17.57 7.38 3.89
N GLY A 137 18.29 6.28 3.76
CA GLY A 137 18.01 5.02 4.44
C GLY A 137 18.24 5.12 5.94
N ASP A 138 17.15 5.03 6.73
CA ASP A 138 17.21 5.03 8.20
C ASP A 138 17.79 3.71 8.72
N GLY A 139 19.01 3.77 9.23
CA GLY A 139 19.81 2.63 9.64
C GLY A 139 20.06 2.52 11.15
N GLY A 140 19.19 3.08 12.02
CA GLY A 140 19.39 3.14 13.46
C GLY A 140 18.96 1.89 14.25
N GLY A 141 19.69 1.56 15.33
CA GLY A 141 19.26 0.67 16.41
C GLY A 141 19.19 -0.82 16.09
N LEU A 142 18.42 -1.55 16.93
CA LEU A 142 18.20 -3.01 16.84
C LEU A 142 17.58 -3.45 15.51
N ASN A 143 16.77 -2.62 14.89
CA ASN A 143 16.16 -2.91 13.60
C ASN A 143 17.22 -3.14 12.50
N ARG A 144 18.37 -2.46 12.58
CA ARG A 144 19.48 -2.64 11.65
C ARG A 144 20.09 -4.05 11.71
N VAL A 145 20.15 -4.65 12.88
CA VAL A 145 20.64 -6.04 13.05
C VAL A 145 19.67 -7.00 12.38
N TRP A 146 18.38 -6.86 12.67
CA TRP A 146 17.35 -7.71 12.06
C TRP A 146 17.26 -7.52 10.55
N SER A 147 17.38 -6.30 10.07
CA SER A 147 17.39 -5.99 8.62
C SER A 147 18.57 -6.66 7.92
N ARG A 148 19.76 -6.66 8.53
CA ARG A 148 20.93 -7.38 7.98
C ARG A 148 20.73 -8.90 7.94
N LEU A 149 20.07 -9.46 8.97
CA LEU A 149 19.77 -10.90 9.03
C LEU A 149 18.63 -11.30 8.07
N ALA A 150 17.70 -10.40 7.82
CA ALA A 150 16.58 -10.61 6.89
C ALA A 150 17.01 -10.43 5.42
N ALA A 151 17.99 -9.54 5.16
CA ALA A 151 18.38 -9.17 3.80
C ALA A 151 18.85 -10.37 2.98
N PRO A 152 18.26 -10.64 1.81
CA PRO A 152 18.77 -11.62 0.88
C PRO A 152 20.11 -11.17 0.30
N ARG A 153 20.91 -12.13 -0.20
CA ARG A 153 22.04 -11.82 -1.08
C ARG A 153 21.52 -11.49 -2.47
N PRO A 154 22.23 -10.71 -3.29
CA PRO A 154 21.84 -10.48 -4.68
C PRO A 154 21.58 -11.78 -5.46
N ASP A 155 22.44 -12.79 -5.26
CA ASP A 155 22.33 -14.10 -5.91
C ASP A 155 21.06 -14.87 -5.50
N ASP A 156 20.53 -14.63 -4.29
CA ASP A 156 19.28 -15.24 -3.83
C ASP A 156 18.03 -14.68 -4.56
N LEU A 157 18.19 -13.55 -5.26
CA LEU A 157 17.14 -12.88 -6.04
C LEU A 157 17.34 -13.03 -7.55
N GLY A 158 18.29 -13.86 -7.96
CA GLY A 158 18.64 -14.14 -9.35
C GLY A 158 17.88 -15.32 -9.94
N ASP A 159 18.62 -16.25 -10.55
CA ASP A 159 18.08 -17.39 -11.27
C ASP A 159 17.09 -18.23 -10.44
N GLY A 160 15.94 -18.57 -11.05
CA GLY A 160 14.88 -19.33 -10.40
C GLY A 160 13.95 -18.49 -9.50
N THR A 161 14.16 -17.16 -9.41
CA THR A 161 13.29 -16.25 -8.67
C THR A 161 12.64 -15.24 -9.63
N ALA A 162 11.32 -15.24 -9.72
CA ALA A 162 10.58 -14.19 -10.41
C ALA A 162 10.31 -13.01 -9.46
N LEU A 163 10.93 -11.86 -9.71
CA LEU A 163 10.70 -10.64 -8.93
C LEU A 163 9.65 -9.76 -9.58
N LEU A 164 8.66 -9.34 -8.77
CA LEU A 164 7.62 -8.40 -9.12
C LEU A 164 7.73 -7.17 -8.20
N ALA A 165 7.45 -5.99 -8.71
CA ALA A 165 7.38 -4.75 -7.94
C ALA A 165 6.04 -4.04 -8.17
N ASN A 166 5.56 -3.33 -7.15
CA ASN A 166 4.29 -2.59 -7.20
C ASN A 166 4.31 -1.37 -8.15
N SER A 167 5.49 -0.91 -8.57
CA SER A 167 5.66 0.24 -9.46
C SER A 167 7.02 0.20 -10.15
N ALA A 168 7.20 0.93 -11.26
CA ALA A 168 8.51 1.09 -11.90
C ALA A 168 9.48 1.86 -11.01
N TRP A 169 8.97 2.77 -10.14
CA TRP A 169 9.78 3.44 -9.14
C TRP A 169 10.37 2.44 -8.13
N THR A 170 9.54 1.57 -7.55
CA THR A 170 10.01 0.50 -6.64
C THR A 170 10.95 -0.48 -7.35
N ALA A 171 10.69 -0.81 -8.62
CA ALA A 171 11.59 -1.65 -9.42
C ALA A 171 12.97 -0.99 -9.59
N GLY A 172 13.04 0.32 -9.85
CA GLY A 172 14.29 1.08 -9.93
C GLY A 172 15.05 1.15 -8.60
N VAL A 173 14.33 1.35 -7.49
CA VAL A 173 14.92 1.32 -6.15
C VAL A 173 15.48 -0.07 -5.84
N THR A 174 14.75 -1.14 -6.18
CA THR A 174 15.19 -2.53 -5.98
C THR A 174 16.45 -2.82 -6.81
N GLU A 175 16.49 -2.38 -8.05
CA GLU A 175 17.66 -2.51 -8.93
C GLU A 175 18.88 -1.79 -8.33
N THR A 176 18.70 -0.56 -7.82
CA THR A 176 19.77 0.19 -7.16
C THR A 176 20.33 -0.54 -5.94
N VAL A 177 19.46 -1.18 -5.15
CA VAL A 177 19.85 -1.86 -3.89
C VAL A 177 20.45 -3.24 -4.12
N TYR A 178 19.90 -4.00 -5.06
CA TYR A 178 20.23 -5.42 -5.26
C TYR A 178 20.88 -5.74 -6.60
N GLY A 179 20.87 -4.83 -7.58
CA GLY A 179 21.39 -5.07 -8.93
C GLY A 179 20.46 -5.90 -9.82
N VAL A 180 19.24 -6.19 -9.36
CA VAL A 180 18.22 -6.95 -10.10
C VAL A 180 16.98 -6.11 -10.23
N ARG A 181 16.46 -5.95 -11.45
CA ARG A 181 15.26 -5.17 -11.74
C ARG A 181 14.01 -6.05 -11.78
N PRO A 182 13.05 -5.89 -10.85
CA PRO A 182 11.76 -6.59 -10.91
C PRO A 182 10.92 -6.20 -12.12
N SER A 183 10.07 -7.12 -12.58
CA SER A 183 8.96 -6.79 -13.47
C SER A 183 7.88 -6.03 -12.70
N VAL A 184 7.21 -5.08 -13.35
CA VAL A 184 6.16 -4.29 -12.70
C VAL A 184 4.81 -5.00 -12.77
N LEU A 185 4.19 -5.19 -11.62
CA LEU A 185 2.81 -5.61 -11.48
C LEU A 185 2.14 -4.71 -10.44
N HIS A 186 1.37 -3.73 -10.91
CA HIS A 186 0.68 -2.79 -10.03
C HIS A 186 -0.34 -3.52 -9.15
N PRO A 187 -0.51 -3.12 -7.87
CA PRO A 187 -1.46 -3.71 -6.95
C PRO A 187 -2.91 -3.51 -7.41
N PRO A 188 -3.84 -4.36 -6.96
CA PRO A 188 -5.24 -4.30 -7.37
C PRO A 188 -5.95 -3.09 -6.72
N VAL A 189 -6.63 -2.31 -7.54
CA VAL A 189 -7.54 -1.24 -7.11
C VAL A 189 -8.72 -1.21 -8.07
N ASP A 190 -9.87 -1.67 -7.60
CA ASP A 190 -11.07 -1.74 -8.40
C ASP A 190 -11.86 -0.43 -8.35
N PRO A 191 -12.60 -0.09 -9.43
CA PRO A 191 -13.55 1.00 -9.42
C PRO A 191 -14.60 0.82 -8.30
N ILE A 192 -14.89 1.91 -7.58
CA ILE A 192 -15.91 1.89 -6.54
C ILE A 192 -17.28 2.07 -7.19
N GLU A 193 -18.24 1.27 -6.79
CA GLU A 193 -19.62 1.39 -7.24
C GLU A 193 -20.32 2.62 -6.64
N GLY A 194 -21.40 3.11 -7.28
CA GLY A 194 -22.18 4.25 -6.76
C GLY A 194 -21.52 5.62 -6.96
N ARG A 195 -20.54 5.73 -7.87
CA ARG A 195 -19.94 7.01 -8.23
C ARG A 195 -20.99 7.98 -8.79
N ARG A 196 -21.01 9.19 -8.25
CA ARG A 196 -21.84 10.26 -8.79
C ARG A 196 -21.29 10.81 -10.10
N ALA A 197 -22.15 11.34 -10.95
CA ALA A 197 -21.76 12.12 -12.10
C ALA A 197 -20.93 13.35 -11.66
N TRP A 198 -20.05 13.86 -12.52
CA TRP A 198 -19.10 14.91 -12.15
C TRP A 198 -19.80 16.19 -11.61
N ASP A 199 -20.86 16.60 -12.25
CA ASP A 199 -21.68 17.76 -11.89
C ASP A 199 -22.49 17.59 -10.61
N GLU A 200 -22.70 16.34 -10.15
CA GLU A 200 -23.36 16.03 -8.88
C GLU A 200 -22.39 15.92 -7.70
N ARG A 201 -21.09 15.97 -7.97
CA ARG A 201 -20.05 15.87 -6.94
C ARG A 201 -19.86 17.20 -6.22
N ARG A 202 -19.51 17.09 -4.94
CA ARG A 202 -19.22 18.23 -4.09
C ARG A 202 -17.86 18.82 -4.44
N ASP A 203 -17.75 20.15 -4.39
CA ASP A 203 -16.49 20.86 -4.47
C ASP A 203 -15.71 20.67 -3.17
N GLY A 204 -14.85 19.66 -3.18
CA GLY A 204 -14.08 19.29 -1.99
C GLY A 204 -12.95 18.32 -2.31
N ILE A 205 -11.99 18.32 -1.41
CA ILE A 205 -10.77 17.49 -1.45
C ILE A 205 -10.86 16.40 -0.40
N VAL A 206 -10.52 15.16 -0.77
CA VAL A 206 -10.37 14.04 0.15
C VAL A 206 -8.90 13.66 0.27
N VAL A 207 -8.42 13.51 1.51
CA VAL A 207 -7.09 12.99 1.84
C VAL A 207 -7.26 11.67 2.58
N VAL A 208 -6.78 10.58 1.98
CA VAL A 208 -6.85 9.23 2.55
C VAL A 208 -5.48 8.77 3.02
N GLY A 209 -5.40 8.34 4.28
CA GLY A 209 -4.19 7.75 4.81
C GLY A 209 -4.09 7.83 6.33
N ARG A 210 -3.16 7.05 6.91
CA ARG A 210 -2.89 7.12 8.34
C ARG A 210 -2.60 8.57 8.78
N LEU A 211 -3.12 8.98 9.92
CA LEU A 211 -2.79 10.29 10.48
C LEU A 211 -1.39 10.24 11.11
N ALA A 212 -0.39 10.33 10.24
CA ALA A 212 1.03 10.17 10.57
C ALA A 212 1.88 11.27 9.89
N PRO A 213 3.04 11.63 10.46
CA PRO A 213 3.87 12.72 9.95
C PRO A 213 4.31 12.54 8.48
N ASP A 214 4.59 11.31 8.08
CA ASP A 214 4.98 10.96 6.71
C ASP A 214 3.90 11.28 5.67
N LYS A 215 2.62 11.27 6.04
CA LYS A 215 1.50 11.62 5.15
C LYS A 215 1.30 13.13 4.97
N ARG A 216 2.05 13.97 5.68
CA ARG A 216 2.07 15.44 5.53
C ARG A 216 0.68 16.10 5.52
N ILE A 217 -0.26 15.61 6.35
CA ILE A 217 -1.66 16.11 6.38
C ILE A 217 -1.71 17.63 6.66
N ARG A 218 -0.74 18.15 7.42
CA ARG A 218 -0.63 19.59 7.69
C ARG A 218 -0.38 20.40 6.41
N ASP A 219 0.32 19.81 5.44
CA ASP A 219 0.54 20.47 4.15
C ASP A 219 -0.73 20.41 3.30
N ALA A 220 -1.51 19.34 3.38
CA ALA A 220 -2.83 19.29 2.75
C ALA A 220 -3.76 20.42 3.27
N ILE A 221 -3.79 20.66 4.58
CA ILE A 221 -4.56 21.79 5.16
C ILE A 221 -4.07 23.13 4.60
N ARG A 222 -2.74 23.37 4.55
CA ARG A 222 -2.16 24.59 4.00
C ARG A 222 -2.47 24.78 2.50
N ILE A 223 -2.45 23.69 1.75
CA ILE A 223 -2.82 23.70 0.32
C ILE A 223 -4.26 24.18 0.17
N VAL A 224 -5.19 23.62 0.95
CA VAL A 224 -6.60 24.04 0.89
C VAL A 224 -6.79 25.48 1.35
N ASP A 225 -6.09 25.92 2.41
CA ASP A 225 -6.06 27.34 2.82
C ASP A 225 -5.66 28.24 1.64
N GLY A 226 -4.60 27.87 0.90
CA GLY A 226 -4.12 28.62 -0.26
C GLY A 226 -5.08 28.63 -1.44
N VAL A 227 -5.76 27.51 -1.73
CA VAL A 227 -6.77 27.39 -2.79
C VAL A 227 -8.00 28.27 -2.46
N ARG A 228 -8.45 28.24 -1.20
CA ARG A 228 -9.54 29.09 -0.74
C ARG A 228 -9.20 30.59 -0.78
N ALA A 229 -7.94 30.95 -0.46
CA ALA A 229 -7.46 32.34 -0.59
C ALA A 229 -7.49 32.83 -2.06
N ARG A 230 -7.51 31.94 -3.05
CA ARG A 230 -7.69 32.25 -4.49
C ARG A 230 -9.17 32.30 -4.92
N GLY A 231 -10.10 32.17 -4.00
CA GLY A 231 -11.55 32.32 -4.26
C GLY A 231 -12.29 31.02 -4.57
N HIS A 232 -11.64 29.84 -4.44
CA HIS A 232 -12.31 28.55 -4.63
C HIS A 232 -12.80 27.99 -3.29
N ASP A 233 -14.10 27.84 -3.12
CA ASP A 233 -14.71 27.38 -1.87
C ASP A 233 -14.69 25.86 -1.74
N LEU A 234 -13.47 25.27 -1.60
CA LEU A 234 -13.29 23.83 -1.43
C LEU A 234 -13.32 23.44 0.05
N SER A 235 -14.00 22.34 0.35
CA SER A 235 -13.90 21.63 1.65
C SER A 235 -12.73 20.64 1.65
N LEU A 236 -12.27 20.24 2.84
CA LEU A 236 -11.26 19.20 3.04
C LEU A 236 -11.75 18.12 3.98
N HIS A 237 -11.75 16.87 3.53
CA HIS A 237 -11.99 15.70 4.35
C HIS A 237 -10.69 14.87 4.50
N VAL A 238 -10.20 14.75 5.72
CA VAL A 238 -9.04 13.89 6.06
C VAL A 238 -9.57 12.62 6.70
N VAL A 239 -9.32 11.48 6.07
CA VAL A 239 -9.86 10.19 6.52
C VAL A 239 -8.76 9.16 6.69
N GLY A 240 -8.72 8.52 7.85
CA GLY A 240 -7.78 7.42 8.05
C GLY A 240 -7.56 6.99 9.50
N ALA A 241 -6.76 5.95 9.63
CA ALA A 241 -6.41 5.41 10.93
C ALA A 241 -5.57 6.41 11.75
N ALA A 242 -5.84 6.49 13.06
CA ALA A 242 -5.14 7.35 14.01
C ALA A 242 -4.25 6.52 14.97
N PRO A 243 -3.05 6.08 14.57
CA PRO A 243 -2.20 5.22 15.39
C PRO A 243 -1.79 5.90 16.70
N ARG A 244 -1.84 5.16 17.81
CA ARG A 244 -1.46 5.65 19.15
C ARG A 244 -0.04 6.23 19.20
N ALA A 245 0.87 5.71 18.40
CA ALA A 245 2.24 6.21 18.26
C ALA A 245 2.31 7.67 17.81
N TYR A 246 1.34 8.13 17.03
CA TYR A 246 1.31 9.49 16.47
C TYR A 246 0.28 10.41 17.13
N ARG A 247 -0.20 10.10 18.34
CA ARG A 247 -1.24 10.89 19.02
C ARG A 247 -0.95 12.39 19.17
N ARG A 248 0.34 12.79 19.26
CA ARG A 248 0.72 14.19 19.31
C ARG A 248 0.52 14.88 17.94
N TYR A 249 0.85 14.17 16.87
CA TYR A 249 0.63 14.65 15.50
C TYR A 249 -0.87 14.74 15.20
N VAL A 250 -1.63 13.70 15.55
CA VAL A 250 -3.09 13.67 15.37
C VAL A 250 -3.74 14.88 16.07
N ARG A 251 -3.44 15.12 17.35
CA ARG A 251 -3.96 16.30 18.08
C ARG A 251 -3.59 17.62 17.40
N ARG A 252 -2.39 17.71 16.82
CA ARG A 252 -1.98 18.93 16.10
C ARG A 252 -2.80 19.12 14.81
N VAL A 253 -3.08 18.05 14.08
CA VAL A 253 -3.94 18.08 12.89
C VAL A 253 -5.37 18.47 13.27
N GLU A 254 -5.92 17.89 14.32
CA GLU A 254 -7.25 18.23 14.85
C GLU A 254 -7.34 19.69 15.27
N SER A 255 -6.36 20.19 16.02
CA SER A 255 -6.32 21.62 16.40
C SER A 255 -6.28 22.55 15.19
N MET A 256 -5.60 22.17 14.11
CA MET A 256 -5.61 22.95 12.85
C MET A 256 -6.98 22.88 12.15
N ALA A 257 -7.67 21.74 12.25
CA ALA A 257 -9.01 21.58 11.69
C ALA A 257 -10.08 22.37 12.46
N ASP A 258 -9.99 22.38 13.79
CA ASP A 258 -10.94 23.12 14.66
C ASP A 258 -10.98 24.63 14.37
N GLU A 259 -9.89 25.19 13.84
CA GLU A 259 -9.79 26.59 13.42
C GLU A 259 -10.41 26.86 12.03
N ARG A 260 -10.87 25.79 11.32
CA ARG A 260 -11.26 25.86 9.90
C ARG A 260 -12.58 25.10 9.66
N PRO A 261 -13.72 25.79 9.53
CA PRO A 261 -15.03 25.15 9.39
C PRO A 261 -15.15 24.30 8.10
N TYR A 262 -14.24 24.45 7.15
CA TYR A 262 -14.18 23.67 5.90
C TYR A 262 -13.26 22.43 6.00
N VAL A 263 -12.63 22.16 7.16
CA VAL A 263 -11.77 20.97 7.37
C VAL A 263 -12.43 20.01 8.32
N THR A 264 -12.60 18.76 7.88
CA THR A 264 -13.15 17.67 8.70
C THR A 264 -12.10 16.56 8.81
N VAL A 265 -11.86 16.07 10.04
CA VAL A 265 -10.97 14.95 10.30
C VAL A 265 -11.77 13.76 10.83
N GLU A 266 -11.83 12.68 10.07
CA GLU A 266 -12.57 11.46 10.39
C GLU A 266 -11.58 10.33 10.71
N ARG A 267 -11.42 10.01 12.00
CA ARG A 267 -10.53 8.94 12.45
C ARG A 267 -11.24 7.60 12.38
N ASP A 268 -10.49 6.59 11.92
CA ASP A 268 -10.92 5.19 11.95
C ASP A 268 -12.32 4.99 11.32
N ALA A 269 -12.65 5.80 10.31
CA ALA A 269 -13.92 5.73 9.61
C ALA A 269 -14.12 4.35 8.94
N PRO A 270 -15.34 3.81 8.95
CA PRO A 270 -15.64 2.55 8.27
C PRO A 270 -15.45 2.68 6.75
N ARG A 271 -15.17 1.57 6.07
CA ARG A 271 -14.92 1.52 4.62
C ARG A 271 -16.05 2.19 3.82
N ALA A 272 -17.31 1.93 4.18
CA ALA A 272 -18.46 2.53 3.52
C ALA A 272 -18.46 4.08 3.56
N ARG A 273 -17.97 4.66 4.69
CA ARG A 273 -17.83 6.13 4.79
C ARG A 273 -16.73 6.67 3.89
N LEU A 274 -15.61 5.96 3.81
CA LEU A 274 -14.54 6.32 2.89
C LEU A 274 -15.04 6.26 1.43
N GLU A 275 -15.74 5.21 1.05
CA GLU A 275 -16.31 5.05 -0.29
C GLU A 275 -17.33 6.14 -0.62
N GLU A 276 -18.19 6.50 0.34
CA GLU A 276 -19.12 7.63 0.17
C GLU A 276 -18.36 8.93 -0.15
N LEU A 277 -17.28 9.23 0.59
CA LEU A 277 -16.49 10.44 0.34
C LEU A 277 -15.82 10.40 -1.03
N LEU A 278 -15.22 9.27 -1.41
CA LEU A 278 -14.57 9.09 -2.71
C LEU A 278 -15.56 9.19 -3.89
N CYS A 279 -16.79 8.71 -3.70
CA CYS A 279 -17.83 8.75 -4.74
C CYS A 279 -18.53 10.12 -4.87
N THR A 280 -18.44 10.97 -3.85
CA THR A 280 -19.22 12.22 -3.78
C THR A 280 -18.39 13.49 -3.90
N HIS A 281 -17.04 13.43 -3.84
CA HIS A 281 -16.16 14.59 -3.95
C HIS A 281 -15.39 14.61 -5.27
N LYS A 282 -15.01 15.79 -5.73
CA LYS A 282 -14.33 16.00 -7.01
C LYS A 282 -12.83 15.67 -6.94
N TYR A 283 -12.15 16.02 -5.84
CA TYR A 283 -10.69 16.05 -5.80
C TYR A 283 -10.12 15.11 -4.75
N GLY A 284 -9.03 14.41 -5.11
CA GLY A 284 -8.21 13.61 -4.20
C GLY A 284 -6.82 14.21 -4.08
N LEU A 285 -6.25 14.27 -2.87
CA LEU A 285 -4.92 14.82 -2.62
C LEU A 285 -4.08 13.85 -1.80
N ASN A 286 -2.88 13.54 -2.28
CA ASN A 286 -1.82 12.94 -1.49
C ASN A 286 -0.67 13.95 -1.32
N CYS A 287 -0.11 14.05 -0.12
CA CYS A 287 1.02 14.94 0.16
C CYS A 287 2.32 14.21 0.51
N LYS A 288 2.30 12.86 0.56
CA LYS A 288 3.50 12.09 0.85
C LYS A 288 4.38 11.97 -0.39
N PRO A 289 5.61 12.50 -0.38
CA PRO A 289 6.57 12.24 -1.43
C PRO A 289 7.02 10.77 -1.40
N GLU A 290 7.56 10.30 -2.52
CA GLU A 290 8.13 8.97 -2.64
C GLU A 290 7.21 7.84 -2.15
N GLU A 291 5.90 7.98 -2.42
CA GLU A 291 4.96 6.89 -2.18
C GLU A 291 5.32 5.71 -3.08
N HIS A 292 5.39 4.50 -2.53
CA HIS A 292 5.92 3.33 -3.24
C HIS A 292 5.11 2.98 -4.50
N PHE A 293 3.78 3.04 -4.40
CA PHE A 293 2.85 2.99 -5.52
C PHE A 293 1.88 4.17 -5.46
N GLY A 294 1.20 4.34 -4.32
CA GLY A 294 0.18 5.35 -4.12
C GLY A 294 -1.22 4.77 -4.18
N MET A 295 -1.51 3.77 -3.33
CA MET A 295 -2.84 3.14 -3.26
C MET A 295 -3.97 4.16 -3.15
N SER A 296 -3.85 5.18 -2.28
CA SER A 296 -4.88 6.23 -2.14
C SER A 296 -5.06 7.03 -3.42
N VAL A 297 -3.98 7.33 -4.15
CA VAL A 297 -4.04 8.04 -5.43
C VAL A 297 -4.75 7.18 -6.47
N ALA A 298 -4.46 5.88 -6.49
CA ALA A 298 -5.16 4.93 -7.37
C ALA A 298 -6.64 4.79 -7.00
N GLU A 299 -7.00 4.81 -5.70
CA GLU A 299 -8.40 4.83 -5.25
C GLU A 299 -9.12 6.12 -5.68
N TYR A 300 -8.46 7.28 -5.67
CA TYR A 300 -9.05 8.51 -6.21
C TYR A 300 -9.37 8.37 -7.70
N VAL A 301 -8.41 7.89 -8.50
CA VAL A 301 -8.62 7.64 -9.94
C VAL A 301 -9.73 6.62 -10.15
N ALA A 302 -9.72 5.50 -9.43
CA ALA A 302 -10.73 4.44 -9.51
C ALA A 302 -12.14 4.92 -9.14
N SER A 303 -12.22 5.94 -8.26
CA SER A 303 -13.48 6.58 -7.87
C SER A 303 -13.93 7.68 -8.82
N GLY A 304 -13.18 7.97 -9.88
CA GLY A 304 -13.49 9.04 -10.82
C GLY A 304 -13.30 10.45 -10.24
N MET A 305 -12.30 10.61 -9.37
CA MET A 305 -11.86 11.91 -8.86
C MET A 305 -10.69 12.45 -9.69
N VAL A 306 -10.51 13.75 -9.68
CA VAL A 306 -9.27 14.40 -10.15
C VAL A 306 -8.26 14.34 -9.01
N ALA A 307 -7.19 13.57 -9.19
CA ALA A 307 -6.19 13.32 -8.15
C ALA A 307 -4.94 14.18 -8.32
N PHE A 308 -4.37 14.62 -7.19
CA PHE A 308 -3.11 15.36 -7.12
C PHE A 308 -2.13 14.66 -6.18
N ALA A 309 -0.84 14.66 -6.53
CA ALA A 309 0.20 14.03 -5.74
C ALA A 309 1.57 14.71 -5.96
N PRO A 310 2.54 14.52 -5.04
CA PRO A 310 3.92 14.94 -5.28
C PRO A 310 4.52 14.30 -6.54
N ASP A 311 5.36 15.07 -7.26
CA ASP A 311 6.06 14.61 -8.45
C ASP A 311 7.24 13.67 -8.10
N SER A 312 6.92 12.58 -7.40
CA SER A 312 7.90 11.58 -6.95
C SER A 312 7.24 10.25 -6.64
N GLY A 313 8.01 9.18 -6.65
CA GLY A 313 7.52 7.85 -6.31
C GLY A 313 6.63 7.21 -7.37
N GLY A 314 6.00 6.09 -7.01
CA GLY A 314 5.11 5.33 -7.91
C GLY A 314 3.80 6.04 -8.26
N GLN A 315 3.40 7.06 -7.51
CA GLN A 315 2.20 7.83 -7.81
C GLN A 315 2.29 8.61 -9.14
N ARG A 316 3.50 8.88 -9.65
CA ARG A 316 3.69 9.38 -11.02
C ARG A 316 3.09 8.45 -12.07
N GLU A 317 3.27 7.14 -11.89
CA GLU A 317 2.70 6.13 -12.79
C GLU A 317 1.18 6.08 -12.67
N VAL A 318 0.65 6.23 -11.45
CA VAL A 318 -0.79 6.28 -11.22
C VAL A 318 -1.42 7.45 -11.96
N LEU A 319 -0.77 8.61 -11.96
CA LEU A 319 -1.23 9.83 -12.62
C LEU A 319 -0.74 9.98 -14.07
N ASP A 320 -0.11 8.93 -14.64
CA ASP A 320 0.35 8.90 -16.03
C ASP A 320 1.36 10.01 -16.37
N GLY A 321 2.16 10.43 -15.40
CA GLY A 321 3.14 11.50 -15.55
C GLY A 321 2.54 12.89 -15.84
N ARG A 322 1.26 13.10 -15.59
CA ARG A 322 0.56 14.37 -15.91
C ARG A 322 1.08 15.52 -15.06
N GLU A 323 1.81 16.44 -15.64
CA GLU A 323 2.39 17.60 -14.95
C GLU A 323 1.33 18.48 -14.27
N ASN A 324 0.12 18.59 -14.83
CA ASN A 324 -0.98 19.34 -14.24
C ASN A 324 -1.66 18.62 -13.05
N ARG A 325 -1.10 17.52 -12.56
CA ARG A 325 -1.55 16.72 -11.40
C ARG A 325 -0.43 16.41 -10.42
N LEU A 326 0.82 16.71 -10.80
CA LEU A 326 2.02 16.40 -10.05
C LEU A 326 2.69 17.70 -9.58
N PHE A 327 3.06 17.80 -8.31
CA PHE A 327 3.62 19.01 -7.71
C PHE A 327 4.91 18.73 -6.93
N GLY A 328 5.82 19.70 -6.92
CA GLY A 328 7.06 19.68 -6.14
C GLY A 328 6.98 20.50 -4.84
N SER A 329 6.00 21.42 -4.71
CA SER A 329 5.84 22.28 -3.54
C SER A 329 4.37 22.47 -3.15
N VAL A 330 4.14 23.04 -1.95
CA VAL A 330 2.79 23.41 -1.48
C VAL A 330 2.20 24.49 -2.39
N GLU A 331 2.99 25.46 -2.80
CA GLU A 331 2.60 26.58 -3.66
C GLU A 331 2.16 26.08 -5.03
N GLU A 332 2.93 25.17 -5.63
CA GLU A 332 2.59 24.55 -6.92
C GLU A 332 1.31 23.70 -6.82
N ALA A 333 1.13 22.96 -5.72
CA ALA A 333 -0.10 22.21 -5.48
C ALA A 333 -1.32 23.15 -5.40
N VAL A 334 -1.18 24.32 -4.77
CA VAL A 334 -2.24 25.34 -4.71
C VAL A 334 -2.57 25.85 -6.11
N ASP A 335 -1.54 26.13 -6.95
CA ASP A 335 -1.75 26.61 -8.33
C ASP A 335 -2.48 25.56 -9.18
N LEU A 336 -2.04 24.31 -9.14
CA LEU A 336 -2.62 23.22 -9.91
C LEU A 336 -4.07 22.91 -9.50
N ILE A 337 -4.36 22.90 -8.20
CA ILE A 337 -5.71 22.63 -7.69
C ILE A 337 -6.65 23.80 -7.99
N ALA A 338 -6.19 25.05 -7.83
CA ALA A 338 -6.98 26.23 -8.18
C ALA A 338 -7.31 26.27 -9.69
N ALA A 339 -6.33 25.95 -10.54
CA ALA A 339 -6.56 25.85 -11.98
C ALA A 339 -7.56 24.75 -12.33
N ALA A 340 -7.48 23.58 -11.69
CA ALA A 340 -8.44 22.50 -11.91
C ALA A 340 -9.83 22.83 -11.39
N ALA A 341 -9.95 23.54 -10.27
CA ALA A 341 -11.24 24.00 -9.73
C ALA A 341 -11.88 25.08 -10.62
N ALA A 342 -11.08 25.93 -11.27
CA ALA A 342 -11.57 26.92 -12.23
C ALA A 342 -12.03 26.31 -13.54
N ALA A 343 -11.35 25.26 -14.02
CA ALA A 343 -11.71 24.54 -15.26
C ALA A 343 -12.94 23.64 -15.08
N ASP A 344 -13.10 23.10 -13.87
CA ASP A 344 -14.15 22.12 -13.49
C ASP A 344 -14.30 20.92 -14.46
N ASP A 345 -13.18 20.49 -15.04
CA ASP A 345 -13.14 19.38 -15.98
C ASP A 345 -13.17 18.01 -15.28
N PRO A 346 -13.95 17.04 -15.79
CA PRO A 346 -13.97 15.69 -15.26
C PRO A 346 -12.62 14.99 -15.42
N PRO A 347 -12.34 13.91 -14.62
CA PRO A 347 -11.08 13.18 -14.72
C PRO A 347 -10.95 12.48 -16.07
N ALA A 348 -9.75 12.50 -16.63
CA ALA A 348 -9.44 11.90 -17.93
C ALA A 348 -8.77 10.51 -17.81
N LEU A 349 -8.44 10.04 -16.61
CA LEU A 349 -7.85 8.72 -16.40
C LEU A 349 -8.94 7.65 -16.26
N PRO A 350 -8.78 6.47 -16.92
CA PRO A 350 -9.76 5.40 -16.79
C PRO A 350 -9.74 4.81 -15.36
N PRO A 351 -10.92 4.58 -14.76
CA PRO A 351 -11.02 4.14 -13.37
C PRO A 351 -10.59 2.68 -13.15
N ASP A 352 -10.64 1.84 -14.17
CA ASP A 352 -10.30 0.41 -14.14
C ASP A 352 -8.83 0.10 -14.43
N ARG A 353 -7.99 1.13 -14.50
CA ARG A 353 -6.57 1.02 -14.89
C ARG A 353 -5.78 0.00 -14.07
N PHE A 354 -6.12 -0.18 -12.80
CA PHE A 354 -5.43 -1.07 -11.85
C PHE A 354 -6.34 -2.16 -11.29
N GLY A 355 -7.38 -2.56 -12.03
CA GLY A 355 -8.38 -3.52 -11.59
C GLY A 355 -7.81 -4.88 -11.18
N SER A 356 -8.52 -5.54 -10.26
CA SER A 356 -8.15 -6.83 -9.65
C SER A 356 -7.93 -7.93 -10.66
N GLU A 357 -8.70 -7.99 -11.76
CA GLU A 357 -8.54 -9.04 -12.74
C GLU A 357 -7.20 -8.96 -13.49
N ARG A 358 -6.71 -7.75 -13.78
CA ARG A 358 -5.37 -7.53 -14.33
C ARG A 358 -4.29 -8.04 -13.37
N PHE A 359 -4.43 -7.74 -12.08
CA PHE A 359 -3.50 -8.19 -11.06
C PHE A 359 -3.52 -9.73 -10.92
N ARG A 360 -4.71 -10.33 -10.81
CA ARG A 360 -4.88 -11.79 -10.71
C ARG A 360 -4.24 -12.52 -11.89
N ARG A 361 -4.47 -12.03 -13.12
CA ARG A 361 -3.84 -12.58 -14.33
C ARG A 361 -2.32 -12.49 -14.25
N GLY A 362 -1.76 -11.33 -13.89
CA GLY A 362 -0.31 -11.14 -13.77
C GLY A 362 0.34 -12.06 -12.73
N ILE A 363 -0.33 -12.32 -11.60
CA ILE A 363 0.13 -13.28 -10.58
C ILE A 363 0.09 -14.70 -11.12
N ARG A 364 -1.03 -15.13 -11.75
CA ARG A 364 -1.14 -16.46 -12.35
C ARG A 364 -0.07 -16.70 -13.42
N ASP A 365 0.15 -15.72 -14.30
CA ASP A 365 1.19 -15.79 -15.33
C ASP A 365 2.61 -15.89 -14.73
N ALA A 366 2.90 -15.18 -13.65
CA ALA A 366 4.19 -15.26 -12.98
C ALA A 366 4.40 -16.63 -12.32
N VAL A 367 3.37 -17.16 -11.67
CA VAL A 367 3.38 -18.50 -11.05
C VAL A 367 3.51 -19.59 -12.11
N ALA A 368 2.75 -19.53 -13.21
CA ALA A 368 2.82 -20.51 -14.29
C ALA A 368 4.19 -20.56 -14.99
N ARG A 369 4.91 -19.45 -15.05
CA ARG A 369 6.28 -19.41 -15.59
C ARG A 369 7.33 -19.95 -14.61
N ALA A 370 7.05 -19.93 -13.31
CA ALA A 370 7.97 -20.39 -12.27
C ALA A 370 7.79 -21.88 -11.92
N LEU A 371 6.59 -22.47 -12.17
CA LEU A 371 6.32 -23.91 -12.08
C LEU A 371 6.86 -24.67 -13.28
#